data_0ef31262ac9ffa436d423321ac1148f0
#
_entry.id   0ef31262ac9ffa436d423321ac1148f0
#
_cell.length_a   1.000
_cell.length_b   1.000
_cell.length_c   1.000
_cell.angle_alpha   90.00
_cell.angle_beta   90.00
_cell.angle_gamma   90.00
#
_symmetry.space_group_name_H-M   'P 1'
#
loop_
_entity.id
_entity.type
_entity.pdbx_description
1 polymer ?
#
loop_
_entity_poly.entity_id
_entity_poly.type
_entity_poly.pdbx_seq_one_letter_code
_entity_poly.pdbx_strand_id
1 'polypeptide(L)'
;LALEWSPHGVNVNAIAPGVFETDLNRHLLHDTPRGNEFKTRTPMKRFGNVEELAGAAIFLASDAASFVTGEVLVVDGGFLASGVNQ
;
A
#
# COMPACT_ATOMS: atom_id res chain seq x y z
N LEU A 1 -8.19 -18.18 -0.77
CA LEU A 1 -6.94 -18.79 -0.27
C LEU A 1 -6.83 -18.70 1.25
N ALA A 2 -7.18 -17.55 1.83
CA ALA A 2 -7.03 -17.39 3.29
C ALA A 2 -7.88 -18.41 4.05
N LEU A 3 -9.13 -18.58 3.66
CA LEU A 3 -10.02 -19.52 4.34
C LEU A 3 -9.57 -20.96 4.20
N GLU A 4 -9.03 -21.31 3.04
CA GLU A 4 -8.60 -22.66 2.74
C GLU A 4 -7.31 -23.03 3.47
N TRP A 5 -6.40 -22.08 3.58
CA TRP A 5 -5.06 -22.33 4.10
C TRP A 5 -4.91 -22.01 5.58
N SER A 6 -5.83 -21.23 6.14
CA SER A 6 -5.77 -20.84 7.53
C SER A 6 -5.69 -22.03 8.50
N PRO A 7 -6.49 -23.10 8.29
CA PRO A 7 -6.40 -24.26 9.19
C PRO A 7 -5.04 -24.96 9.19
N HIS A 8 -4.22 -24.69 8.17
CA HIS A 8 -2.89 -25.30 8.04
C HIS A 8 -1.80 -24.38 8.56
N GLY A 9 -2.15 -23.28 9.23
CA GLY A 9 -1.18 -22.36 9.78
C GLY A 9 -0.57 -21.42 8.75
N VAL A 10 -1.24 -21.22 7.62
CA VAL A 10 -0.75 -20.33 6.55
C VAL A 10 -1.64 -19.10 6.49
N ASN A 11 -1.06 -17.94 6.67
CA ASN A 11 -1.77 -16.66 6.53
C ASN A 11 -1.60 -16.12 5.12
N VAL A 12 -2.69 -15.64 4.54
CA VAL A 12 -2.69 -15.10 3.18
C VAL A 12 -3.28 -13.69 3.23
N ASN A 13 -2.46 -12.71 2.95
CA ASN A 13 -2.85 -11.31 2.97
C ASN A 13 -2.39 -10.62 1.70
N ALA A 14 -2.93 -9.43 1.46
CA ALA A 14 -2.56 -8.63 0.31
C ALA A 14 -2.23 -7.22 0.76
N ILE A 15 -1.43 -6.52 -0.04
CA ILE A 15 -1.16 -5.10 0.16
C ILE A 15 -1.70 -4.37 -1.05
N ALA A 16 -2.46 -3.30 -0.80
CA ALA A 16 -2.96 -2.43 -1.85
C ALA A 16 -2.20 -1.10 -1.76
N PRO A 17 -1.15 -0.92 -2.56
CA PRO A 17 -0.33 0.29 -2.47
C PRO A 17 -0.96 1.45 -3.23
N GLY A 18 -0.70 2.66 -2.76
CA GLY A 18 -0.97 3.86 -3.52
C GLY A 18 0.17 4.14 -4.50
N VAL A 19 0.49 5.42 -4.67
CA VAL A 19 1.53 5.83 -5.61
C VAL A 19 2.83 6.00 -4.86
N PHE A 20 3.83 5.19 -5.25
CA PHE A 20 5.18 5.23 -4.68
C PHE A 20 6.15 5.63 -5.76
N GLU A 21 6.98 6.62 -5.47
CA GLU A 21 8.01 7.05 -6.41
C GLU A 21 9.21 6.14 -6.29
N THR A 22 9.65 5.60 -7.44
CA THR A 22 10.81 4.73 -7.53
C THR A 22 11.75 5.27 -8.61
N ASP A 23 12.95 4.71 -8.68
CA ASP A 23 13.88 5.11 -9.74
C ASP A 23 13.31 4.85 -11.13
N LEU A 24 12.48 3.81 -11.25
CA LEU A 24 11.90 3.45 -12.54
C LEU A 24 10.82 4.44 -13.00
N ASN A 25 10.03 4.97 -12.07
CA ASN A 25 8.90 5.82 -12.45
C ASN A 25 9.12 7.31 -12.14
N ARG A 26 10.29 7.68 -11.61
CA ARG A 26 10.53 9.06 -11.20
C ARG A 26 10.35 10.04 -12.36
N HIS A 27 10.79 9.68 -13.56
CA HIS A 27 10.65 10.54 -14.72
C HIS A 27 9.19 10.79 -15.12
N LEU A 28 8.29 9.91 -14.70
CA LEU A 28 6.87 10.06 -14.98
C LEU A 28 6.14 10.83 -13.87
N LEU A 29 6.69 10.86 -12.68
CA LEU A 29 5.99 11.39 -11.51
C LEU A 29 6.63 12.66 -10.94
N HIS A 30 7.96 12.75 -10.93
CA HIS A 30 8.65 13.86 -10.27
C HIS A 30 8.46 15.14 -11.03
N ASP A 31 7.84 16.14 -10.40
CA ASP A 31 7.59 17.46 -10.98
C ASP A 31 6.85 17.41 -12.32
N THR A 32 6.00 16.41 -12.51
CA THR A 32 5.17 16.32 -13.71
C THR A 32 3.73 16.66 -13.38
N PRO A 33 2.94 17.08 -14.39
CA PRO A 33 1.50 17.31 -14.15
C PRO A 33 0.79 16.08 -13.61
N ARG A 34 1.14 14.89 -14.12
CA ARG A 34 0.52 13.65 -13.68
C ARG A 34 0.88 13.35 -12.23
N GLY A 35 2.15 13.50 -11.88
CA GLY A 35 2.58 13.30 -10.51
C GLY A 35 1.95 14.28 -9.56
N ASN A 36 1.84 15.54 -9.96
CA ASN A 36 1.19 16.56 -9.15
C ASN A 36 -0.28 16.27 -8.93
N GLU A 37 -0.95 15.71 -9.93
CA GLU A 37 -2.35 15.33 -9.79
C GLU A 37 -2.51 14.22 -8.76
N PHE A 38 -1.64 13.22 -8.79
CA PHE A 38 -1.68 12.16 -7.78
C PHE A 38 -1.46 12.71 -6.38
N LYS A 39 -0.49 13.61 -6.22
CA LYS A 39 -0.22 14.23 -4.92
C LYS A 39 -1.44 15.01 -4.44
N THR A 40 -2.08 15.74 -5.34
CA THR A 40 -3.25 16.55 -4.98
C THR A 40 -4.39 15.67 -4.48
N ARG A 41 -4.56 14.49 -5.08
CA ARG A 41 -5.63 13.57 -4.72
C ARG A 41 -5.30 12.72 -3.49
N THR A 42 -4.03 12.66 -3.10
CA THR A 42 -3.61 11.90 -1.93
C THR A 42 -3.72 12.78 -0.70
N PRO A 43 -4.47 12.40 0.32
CA PRO A 43 -4.62 13.23 1.52
C PRO A 43 -3.30 13.62 2.16
N MET A 44 -2.30 12.74 2.18
CA MET A 44 -1.00 13.07 2.74
C MET A 44 -0.16 13.95 1.82
N LYS A 45 -0.65 14.23 0.62
CA LYS A 45 -0.04 15.18 -0.32
C LYS A 45 1.39 14.85 -0.70
N ARG A 46 1.72 13.57 -0.77
CA ARG A 46 3.03 13.11 -1.19
C ARG A 46 2.94 11.69 -1.72
N PHE A 47 3.99 11.26 -2.40
CA PHE A 47 4.14 9.86 -2.76
C PHE A 47 4.65 9.08 -1.54
N GLY A 48 4.40 7.78 -1.54
CA GLY A 48 4.95 6.93 -0.52
C GLY A 48 6.42 6.63 -0.78
N ASN A 49 7.14 6.36 0.28
CA ASN A 49 8.52 5.86 0.19
C ASN A 49 8.50 4.35 0.20
N VAL A 50 9.42 3.74 -0.54
CA VAL A 50 9.48 2.28 -0.65
C VAL A 50 9.62 1.64 0.74
N GLU A 51 10.33 2.29 1.65
CA GLU A 51 10.48 1.80 3.03
C GLU A 51 9.14 1.67 3.74
N GLU A 52 8.20 2.54 3.42
CA GLU A 52 6.88 2.48 4.03
C GLU A 52 6.09 1.26 3.55
N LEU A 53 6.30 0.88 2.30
CA LEU A 53 5.70 -0.33 1.76
C LEU A 53 6.38 -1.57 2.34
N ALA A 54 7.71 -1.52 2.46
CA ALA A 54 8.47 -2.62 3.04
C ALA A 54 8.04 -2.88 4.50
N GLY A 55 7.78 -1.82 5.26
CA GLY A 55 7.31 -1.97 6.64
C GLY A 55 6.00 -2.74 6.73
N ALA A 56 5.08 -2.46 5.82
CA ALA A 56 3.81 -3.18 5.77
C ALA A 56 4.02 -4.67 5.46
N ALA A 57 4.90 -4.96 4.49
CA ALA A 57 5.20 -6.34 4.13
C ALA A 57 5.86 -7.09 5.29
N ILE A 58 6.79 -6.44 5.98
CA ILE A 58 7.47 -7.04 7.13
C ILE A 58 6.47 -7.32 8.23
N PHE A 59 5.56 -6.40 8.52
CA PHE A 59 4.54 -6.62 9.52
C PHE A 59 3.71 -7.86 9.19
N LEU A 60 3.22 -7.96 7.95
CA LEU A 60 2.37 -9.08 7.57
C LEU A 60 3.12 -10.41 7.57
N ALA A 61 4.44 -10.39 7.38
CA ALA A 61 5.26 -11.58 7.38
C ALA A 61 5.77 -11.96 8.78
N SER A 62 5.50 -11.15 9.77
CA SER A 62 6.06 -11.34 11.11
C SER A 62 5.06 -11.98 12.06
N ASP A 63 5.57 -12.40 13.21
CA ASP A 63 4.71 -12.95 14.28
C ASP A 63 3.74 -11.91 14.81
N ALA A 64 4.03 -10.62 14.62
CA ALA A 64 3.12 -9.55 15.01
C ALA A 64 1.78 -9.65 14.27
N ALA A 65 1.77 -10.28 13.12
CA ALA A 65 0.55 -10.47 12.32
C ALA A 65 0.05 -11.92 12.39
N SER A 66 0.38 -12.65 13.44
CA SER A 66 0.07 -14.07 13.51
C SER A 66 -1.43 -14.38 13.49
N PHE A 67 -2.26 -13.43 13.86
CA PHE A 67 -3.71 -13.61 13.84
C PHE A 67 -4.37 -12.83 12.68
N VAL A 68 -3.58 -12.43 11.66
CA VAL A 68 -4.04 -11.65 10.52
C VAL A 68 -4.02 -12.53 9.27
N THR A 69 -5.18 -12.80 8.71
CA THR A 69 -5.28 -13.51 7.44
C THR A 69 -6.54 -13.03 6.72
N GLY A 70 -6.52 -13.08 5.40
CA GLY A 70 -7.63 -12.62 4.59
C GLY A 70 -7.75 -11.11 4.52
N GLU A 71 -6.72 -10.38 4.94
CA GLU A 71 -6.75 -8.93 5.03
C GLU A 71 -6.13 -8.30 3.78
N VAL A 72 -6.67 -7.14 3.39
CA VAL A 72 -6.05 -6.28 2.39
C VAL A 72 -5.59 -5.03 3.12
N LEU A 73 -4.28 -4.88 3.26
CA LEU A 73 -3.72 -3.72 3.96
C LEU A 73 -3.46 -2.61 2.96
N VAL A 74 -4.17 -1.51 3.12
CA VAL A 74 -4.06 -0.35 2.23
C VAL A 74 -2.94 0.55 2.71
N VAL A 75 -1.98 0.86 1.82
CA VAL A 75 -0.82 1.70 2.12
C VAL A 75 -0.76 2.77 1.04
N ASP A 76 -1.53 3.84 1.19
CA ASP A 76 -1.76 4.78 0.09
C ASP A 76 -1.86 6.25 0.51
N GLY A 77 -1.47 6.57 1.73
CA GLY A 77 -1.53 7.96 2.19
C GLY A 77 -2.94 8.51 2.30
N GLY A 78 -3.93 7.63 2.40
CA GLY A 78 -5.33 8.01 2.53
C GLY A 78 -6.09 8.11 1.21
N PHE A 79 -5.45 7.76 0.10
CA PHE A 79 -6.06 7.91 -1.21
C PHE A 79 -7.42 7.19 -1.30
N LEU A 80 -7.45 5.92 -0.91
CA LEU A 80 -8.69 5.15 -1.01
C LEU A 80 -9.77 5.66 -0.06
N ALA A 81 -9.36 6.07 1.13
CA ALA A 81 -10.31 6.57 2.12
C ALA A 81 -10.99 7.84 1.64
N SER A 82 -10.26 8.69 0.90
CA SER A 82 -10.80 9.93 0.36
C SER A 82 -11.29 9.78 -1.06
N GLY A 83 -10.89 8.70 -1.72
CA GLY A 83 -11.17 8.50 -3.15
C GLY A 83 -12.63 8.45 -3.47
N VAL A 84 -13.43 8.08 -2.52
CA VAL A 84 -14.87 8.14 -2.67
C VAL A 84 -15.35 9.54 -2.95
N ASN A 85 -14.52 10.50 -2.67
CA ASN A 85 -14.87 11.91 -2.87
C ASN A 85 -14.74 12.31 -4.30
N GLN A 86 -14.14 11.49 -5.06
CA GLN A 86 -13.78 11.85 -6.40
C GLN A 86 -14.36 13.11 -6.92
#